data_baa04e4228d849160c8c766d464d2d61
#
_entry.id   baa04e4228d849160c8c766d464d2d61
#
_cell.length_a   1.000
_cell.length_b   1.000
_cell.length_c   1.000
_cell.angle_alpha   90.00
_cell.angle_beta   90.00
_cell.angle_gamma   90.00
#
_symmetry.space_group_name_H-M   'P 1'
#
loop_
_entity.id
_entity.type
_entity.pdbx_description
1 polymer ?
#
loop_
_entity_poly.entity_id
_entity_poly.type
_entity_poly.pdbx_seq_one_letter_code
_entity_poly.pdbx_strand_id
1 'polypeptide(L)'
;MASSTITGIGSGFDTIGIVKALVDAERAPKFSQITKLQTSTTTQLSAVGTVKASLEAFRTAIGKLSGVANFNGLVATSSDEKISKVTIDDKASAGKYALDVTTLATASKVTSKVFEGGGSAVVNAGTESTTLTISQSDSDYDVVIPAGATLQQTRDAINTQLQSKGISANVLSDANGARLVISSQTTGKGTDITIGGNSELSTGYDAGKPPVNAVYSIDGIAMESSSNKVTSAISGVTLELIDTKPSTINVVSNTDTLKTSVQSFVSAYNALMTSINGQTKVSATGDAATTTSGALTGDASMRQLVSGIRNELLQNSSESSVGNLSQMGISTDVKTGLLTLDDSKWNAAVATKNGPAEIAKVFTGTTGLVARMNKATEAYVGTTGLLAARATDLNDKLTDLTTQVSDLDRRMEALKTTLTAKYTAMDGMIAKINASSSSIMTTLNSLNNRKSD
;
A
#
# COMPACT_ATOMS: atom_id res chain seq x y z
N MET A 1 -20.88 -44.23 -26.40
CA MET A 1 -21.13 -45.63 -25.96
C MET A 1 -19.78 -46.27 -25.70
N ALA A 2 -19.41 -46.45 -24.44
CA ALA A 2 -18.19 -47.15 -24.07
C ALA A 2 -18.43 -48.66 -24.28
N SER A 3 -17.83 -49.21 -25.32
CA SER A 3 -17.76 -50.66 -25.51
C SER A 3 -16.91 -51.23 -24.37
N SER A 4 -17.54 -51.85 -23.39
CA SER A 4 -16.84 -52.66 -22.40
C SER A 4 -16.32 -53.90 -23.11
N THR A 5 -15.13 -53.82 -23.67
CA THR A 5 -14.37 -54.99 -24.11
C THR A 5 -14.00 -55.80 -22.86
N ILE A 6 -14.68 -56.93 -22.68
CA ILE A 6 -14.28 -57.93 -21.66
C ILE A 6 -12.93 -58.48 -22.14
N THR A 7 -11.84 -58.03 -21.52
CA THR A 7 -10.46 -58.48 -21.81
C THR A 7 -10.10 -59.65 -20.89
N GLY A 8 -9.27 -60.57 -21.35
CA GLY A 8 -8.83 -61.74 -20.56
C GLY A 8 -9.62 -63.04 -20.78
N ILE A 9 -10.60 -63.03 -21.67
CA ILE A 9 -11.39 -64.25 -21.92
C ILE A 9 -10.55 -65.34 -22.62
N GLY A 10 -9.52 -64.95 -23.38
CA GLY A 10 -8.70 -65.84 -24.14
C GLY A 10 -7.52 -66.45 -23.37
N SER A 11 -6.89 -65.66 -22.53
CA SER A 11 -5.66 -66.00 -21.81
C SER A 11 -5.86 -66.20 -20.30
N GLY A 12 -6.95 -65.68 -19.71
CA GLY A 12 -7.15 -65.62 -18.25
C GLY A 12 -6.33 -64.54 -17.53
N PHE A 13 -5.57 -63.66 -18.26
CA PHE A 13 -4.78 -62.61 -17.66
C PHE A 13 -5.57 -61.33 -17.53
N ASP A 14 -5.40 -60.65 -16.40
CA ASP A 14 -5.91 -59.26 -16.22
C ASP A 14 -5.06 -58.27 -17.04
N THR A 15 -5.34 -58.20 -18.33
CA THR A 15 -4.64 -57.26 -19.25
C THR A 15 -4.86 -55.81 -18.92
N ILE A 16 -6.01 -55.46 -18.31
CA ILE A 16 -6.32 -54.09 -17.89
C ILE A 16 -5.44 -53.72 -16.70
N GLY A 17 -5.35 -54.57 -15.68
CA GLY A 17 -4.50 -54.35 -14.52
C GLY A 17 -3.03 -54.28 -14.88
N ILE A 18 -2.55 -55.14 -15.81
CA ILE A 18 -1.16 -55.11 -16.29
C ILE A 18 -0.87 -53.77 -17.01
N VAL A 19 -1.71 -53.36 -17.95
CA VAL A 19 -1.54 -52.09 -18.67
C VAL A 19 -1.53 -50.91 -17.70
N LYS A 20 -2.46 -50.88 -16.74
CA LYS A 20 -2.51 -49.85 -15.71
C LYS A 20 -1.21 -49.79 -14.89
N ALA A 21 -0.73 -50.95 -14.42
CA ALA A 21 0.50 -51.02 -13.62
C ALA A 21 1.73 -50.55 -14.40
N LEU A 22 1.83 -50.87 -15.68
CA LEU A 22 2.94 -50.42 -16.55
C LEU A 22 2.89 -48.89 -16.78
N VAL A 23 1.69 -48.34 -17.05
CA VAL A 23 1.51 -46.88 -17.26
C VAL A 23 1.79 -46.12 -15.97
N ASP A 24 1.29 -46.64 -14.83
CA ASP A 24 1.54 -46.00 -13.52
C ASP A 24 3.04 -46.01 -13.16
N ALA A 25 3.73 -47.13 -13.42
CA ALA A 25 5.18 -47.25 -13.19
C ALA A 25 6.00 -46.29 -14.06
N GLU A 26 5.60 -46.05 -15.31
CA GLU A 26 6.25 -45.09 -16.22
C GLU A 26 5.96 -43.65 -15.82
N ARG A 27 4.73 -43.37 -15.34
CA ARG A 27 4.29 -42.04 -14.91
C ARG A 27 4.97 -41.58 -13.60
N ALA A 28 5.07 -42.50 -12.63
CA ALA A 28 5.38 -42.16 -11.24
C ALA A 28 6.69 -41.37 -11.04
N PRO A 29 7.83 -41.69 -11.66
CA PRO A 29 9.08 -40.96 -11.45
C PRO A 29 8.99 -39.50 -11.89
N LYS A 30 8.45 -39.24 -13.10
CA LYS A 30 8.33 -37.92 -13.68
C LYS A 30 7.29 -37.06 -12.97
N PHE A 31 6.15 -37.65 -12.64
CA PHE A 31 5.10 -37.00 -11.87
C PHE A 31 5.61 -36.58 -10.48
N SER A 32 6.32 -37.45 -9.78
CA SER A 32 6.94 -37.14 -8.48
C SER A 32 7.95 -36.00 -8.59
N GLN A 33 8.78 -35.98 -9.65
CA GLN A 33 9.73 -34.88 -9.89
C GLN A 33 9.01 -33.54 -10.09
N ILE A 34 7.97 -33.50 -10.95
CA ILE A 34 7.21 -32.28 -11.22
C ILE A 34 6.50 -31.78 -9.95
N THR A 35 5.85 -32.68 -9.21
CA THR A 35 5.16 -32.34 -7.96
C THR A 35 6.11 -31.77 -6.91
N LYS A 36 7.31 -32.34 -6.77
CA LYS A 36 8.35 -31.77 -5.88
C LYS A 36 8.75 -30.36 -6.30
N LEU A 37 8.92 -30.11 -7.60
CA LEU A 37 9.24 -28.79 -8.14
C LEU A 37 8.08 -27.81 -7.93
N GLN A 38 6.83 -28.23 -8.13
CA GLN A 38 5.65 -27.39 -7.86
C GLN A 38 5.59 -26.98 -6.38
N THR A 39 5.74 -27.96 -5.47
CA THR A 39 5.76 -27.70 -4.02
C THR A 39 6.87 -26.73 -3.64
N SER A 40 8.09 -26.94 -4.12
CA SER A 40 9.22 -26.06 -3.85
C SER A 40 9.00 -24.65 -4.41
N THR A 41 8.50 -24.54 -5.66
CA THR A 41 8.24 -23.25 -6.30
C THR A 41 7.10 -22.48 -5.60
N THR A 42 6.04 -23.17 -5.19
CA THR A 42 4.95 -22.55 -4.39
C THR A 42 5.45 -22.06 -3.04
N THR A 43 6.30 -22.82 -2.38
CA THR A 43 6.91 -22.41 -1.11
C THR A 43 7.81 -21.19 -1.30
N GLN A 44 8.60 -21.12 -2.37
CA GLN A 44 9.41 -19.96 -2.72
C GLN A 44 8.56 -18.73 -3.03
N LEU A 45 7.48 -18.89 -3.79
CA LEU A 45 6.54 -17.82 -4.12
C LEU A 45 5.92 -17.21 -2.84
N SER A 46 5.46 -18.07 -1.93
CA SER A 46 4.93 -17.65 -0.63
C SER A 46 5.97 -16.90 0.19
N ALA A 47 7.20 -17.36 0.21
CA ALA A 47 8.30 -16.74 0.92
C ALA A 47 8.66 -15.36 0.34
N VAL A 48 8.71 -15.23 -1.00
CA VAL A 48 8.90 -13.93 -1.68
C VAL A 48 7.78 -12.96 -1.33
N GLY A 49 6.51 -13.43 -1.34
CA GLY A 49 5.35 -12.64 -0.92
C GLY A 49 5.46 -12.16 0.53
N THR A 50 5.89 -13.01 1.44
CA THR A 50 6.10 -12.68 2.86
C THR A 50 7.18 -11.59 3.03
N VAL A 51 8.32 -11.74 2.35
CA VAL A 51 9.41 -10.74 2.42
C VAL A 51 8.96 -9.41 1.80
N LYS A 52 8.26 -9.44 0.65
CA LYS A 52 7.70 -8.25 0.01
C LYS A 52 6.78 -7.50 0.94
N ALA A 53 5.81 -8.18 1.55
CA ALA A 53 4.87 -7.57 2.49
C ALA A 53 5.59 -6.97 3.71
N SER A 54 6.59 -7.67 4.26
CA SER A 54 7.38 -7.19 5.40
C SER A 54 8.23 -5.97 5.04
N LEU A 55 8.77 -5.92 3.82
CA LEU A 55 9.54 -4.78 3.33
C LEU A 55 8.64 -3.56 3.09
N GLU A 56 7.46 -3.75 2.53
CA GLU A 56 6.46 -2.68 2.36
C GLU A 56 5.96 -2.15 3.71
N ALA A 57 5.73 -3.03 4.68
CA ALA A 57 5.39 -2.66 6.06
C ALA A 57 6.53 -1.85 6.73
N PHE A 58 7.78 -2.28 6.57
CA PHE A 58 8.95 -1.55 7.04
C PHE A 58 9.02 -0.16 6.42
N ARG A 59 8.92 -0.03 5.10
CA ARG A 59 8.93 1.27 4.40
C ARG A 59 7.79 2.18 4.85
N THR A 60 6.60 1.62 5.05
CA THR A 60 5.45 2.36 5.59
C THR A 60 5.72 2.86 7.01
N ALA A 61 6.30 2.01 7.86
CA ALA A 61 6.63 2.36 9.24
C ALA A 61 7.68 3.48 9.31
N ILE A 62 8.80 3.34 8.57
CA ILE A 62 9.85 4.36 8.53
C ILE A 62 9.39 5.63 7.79
N GLY A 63 8.50 5.51 6.80
CA GLY A 63 7.89 6.65 6.11
C GLY A 63 7.08 7.54 7.06
N LYS A 64 6.38 6.96 8.03
CA LYS A 64 5.70 7.71 9.10
C LYS A 64 6.69 8.46 10.02
N LEU A 65 7.93 7.98 10.11
CA LEU A 65 8.99 8.58 10.90
C LEU A 65 9.78 9.64 10.12
N SER A 66 9.59 9.78 8.81
CA SER A 66 10.34 10.70 7.96
C SER A 66 10.06 12.19 8.27
N GLY A 67 8.97 12.48 8.97
CA GLY A 67 8.66 13.82 9.44
C GLY A 67 9.60 14.25 10.55
N VAL A 68 10.23 15.40 10.41
CA VAL A 68 11.17 15.98 11.36
C VAL A 68 10.57 16.13 12.76
N ALA A 69 9.26 16.40 12.82
CA ALA A 69 8.51 16.50 14.08
C ALA A 69 8.62 15.23 14.96
N ASN A 70 8.87 14.07 14.37
CA ASN A 70 9.00 12.80 15.10
C ASN A 70 10.36 12.64 15.76
N PHE A 71 11.39 13.32 15.25
CA PHE A 71 12.78 13.15 15.70
C PHE A 71 13.40 14.43 16.28
N ASN A 72 12.79 15.60 16.14
CA ASN A 72 13.39 16.86 16.59
C ASN A 72 13.53 16.99 18.13
N GLY A 73 12.99 16.03 18.86
CA GLY A 73 13.05 16.03 20.32
C GLY A 73 12.30 17.20 20.97
N LEU A 74 11.46 17.90 20.20
CA LEU A 74 10.59 18.97 20.68
C LEU A 74 9.13 18.52 20.59
N VAL A 75 8.31 19.10 21.45
CA VAL A 75 6.85 19.04 21.36
C VAL A 75 6.30 20.44 21.55
N ALA A 76 5.32 20.78 20.74
CA ALA A 76 4.58 22.02 20.93
C ALA A 76 3.17 21.70 21.44
N THR A 77 2.75 22.46 22.43
CA THR A 77 1.41 22.37 23.00
C THR A 77 0.80 23.75 23.12
N SER A 78 -0.52 23.83 22.93
CA SER A 78 -1.31 25.00 23.31
C SER A 78 -1.90 24.76 24.71
N SER A 79 -1.98 25.80 25.52
CA SER A 79 -2.68 25.71 26.82
C SER A 79 -4.17 25.43 26.67
N ASP A 80 -4.75 25.75 25.50
CA ASP A 80 -6.14 25.42 25.13
C ASP A 80 -6.23 25.16 23.61
N GLU A 81 -6.42 23.90 23.23
CA GLU A 81 -6.55 23.48 21.84
C GLU A 81 -7.85 23.95 21.17
N LYS A 82 -8.81 24.45 21.95
CA LYS A 82 -10.02 25.07 21.41
C LYS A 82 -9.77 26.50 20.94
N ILE A 83 -8.69 27.14 21.40
CA ILE A 83 -8.28 28.49 20.99
C ILE A 83 -7.28 28.41 19.86
N SER A 84 -6.29 27.56 19.99
CA SER A 84 -5.27 27.40 18.96
C SER A 84 -4.70 25.99 18.99
N LYS A 85 -4.45 25.41 17.80
CA LYS A 85 -3.60 24.23 17.63
C LYS A 85 -2.23 24.65 17.17
N VAL A 86 -1.23 23.84 17.52
CA VAL A 86 0.16 24.12 17.18
C VAL A 86 0.82 22.87 16.61
N THR A 87 1.60 23.05 15.55
CA THR A 87 2.50 22.05 15.01
C THR A 87 3.87 22.67 14.79
N ILE A 88 4.91 21.85 14.77
CA ILE A 88 6.29 22.32 14.60
C ILE A 88 6.98 21.59 13.46
N ASP A 89 7.98 22.24 12.88
CA ASP A 89 8.91 21.66 11.91
C ASP A 89 10.35 21.62 12.47
N ASP A 90 11.32 21.35 11.61
CA ASP A 90 12.74 21.20 11.96
C ASP A 90 13.44 22.50 12.38
N LYS A 91 12.82 23.63 12.12
CA LYS A 91 13.36 24.97 12.45
C LYS A 91 12.87 25.47 13.79
N ALA A 92 11.96 24.71 14.43
CA ALA A 92 11.42 25.10 15.73
C ALA A 92 12.51 25.09 16.81
N SER A 93 12.42 26.07 17.72
CA SER A 93 13.25 26.17 18.92
C SER A 93 12.39 26.15 20.16
N ALA A 94 12.93 25.61 21.26
CA ALA A 94 12.22 25.62 22.54
C ALA A 94 11.93 27.07 22.98
N GLY A 95 10.71 27.30 23.44
CA GLY A 95 10.27 28.61 23.89
C GLY A 95 8.83 28.56 24.40
N LYS A 96 8.45 29.61 25.11
CA LYS A 96 7.10 29.79 25.61
C LYS A 96 6.58 31.16 25.10
N TYR A 97 5.45 31.16 24.44
CA TYR A 97 4.91 32.31 23.76
C TYR A 97 3.48 32.57 24.24
N ALA A 98 3.19 33.78 24.66
CA ALA A 98 1.83 34.23 24.96
C ALA A 98 1.13 34.62 23.64
N LEU A 99 0.08 33.88 23.26
CA LEU A 99 -0.75 34.14 22.09
C LEU A 99 -2.07 34.79 22.55
N ASP A 100 -2.42 35.93 21.99
CA ASP A 100 -3.72 36.54 22.18
C ASP A 100 -4.37 36.79 20.81
N VAL A 101 -5.50 36.13 20.56
CA VAL A 101 -6.24 36.20 19.29
C VAL A 101 -7.41 37.16 19.46
N THR A 102 -7.34 38.29 18.79
CA THR A 102 -8.39 39.35 18.84
C THR A 102 -9.48 39.12 17.79
N THR A 103 -9.10 38.69 16.58
CA THR A 103 -10.03 38.48 15.47
C THR A 103 -9.55 37.29 14.65
N LEU A 104 -10.47 36.44 14.18
CA LEU A 104 -10.18 35.38 13.22
C LEU A 104 -10.33 35.92 11.80
N ALA A 105 -9.51 35.37 10.89
CA ALA A 105 -9.70 35.62 9.46
C ALA A 105 -11.03 35.03 9.00
N THR A 106 -11.78 35.80 8.24
CA THR A 106 -13.06 35.41 7.68
C THR A 106 -13.01 35.35 6.17
N ALA A 107 -13.83 34.50 5.58
CA ALA A 107 -13.98 34.38 4.13
C ALA A 107 -15.20 35.19 3.64
N SER A 108 -15.19 35.53 2.36
CA SER A 108 -16.34 36.18 1.71
C SER A 108 -17.50 35.21 1.54
N LYS A 109 -18.70 35.75 1.77
CA LYS A 109 -19.95 35.03 1.55
C LYS A 109 -20.98 36.03 1.01
N VAL A 110 -21.55 35.73 -0.15
CA VAL A 110 -22.58 36.58 -0.77
C VAL A 110 -23.88 35.78 -0.92
N THR A 111 -25.01 36.46 -0.74
CA THR A 111 -26.33 35.82 -0.75
C THR A 111 -27.22 36.53 -1.75
N SER A 112 -27.85 35.85 -2.68
CA SER A 112 -28.76 36.41 -3.65
C SER A 112 -30.06 36.91 -3.05
N LYS A 113 -30.82 37.68 -3.81
CA LYS A 113 -32.24 37.94 -3.54
C LYS A 113 -33.02 36.62 -3.35
N VAL A 114 -34.22 36.75 -2.75
CA VAL A 114 -35.14 35.63 -2.57
C VAL A 114 -35.78 35.24 -3.90
N PHE A 115 -35.87 33.93 -4.14
CA PHE A 115 -36.65 33.32 -5.25
C PHE A 115 -37.84 32.57 -4.66
N GLU A 116 -39.08 33.08 -4.83
CA GLU A 116 -40.29 32.54 -4.24
C GLU A 116 -40.61 31.11 -4.75
N GLY A 117 -40.17 30.74 -5.97
CA GLY A 117 -40.30 29.41 -6.53
C GLY A 117 -39.36 28.36 -5.89
N GLY A 118 -38.65 28.72 -4.83
CA GLY A 118 -37.72 27.83 -4.15
C GLY A 118 -36.52 27.46 -5.00
N GLY A 119 -35.90 26.31 -4.71
CA GLY A 119 -34.73 25.84 -5.47
C GLY A 119 -35.00 25.50 -6.93
N SER A 120 -36.27 25.30 -7.31
CA SER A 120 -36.73 25.06 -8.69
C SER A 120 -37.05 26.33 -9.44
N ALA A 121 -36.92 27.51 -8.82
CA ALA A 121 -37.13 28.80 -9.47
C ALA A 121 -36.23 28.93 -10.72
N VAL A 122 -36.82 29.26 -11.86
CA VAL A 122 -36.07 29.54 -13.08
C VAL A 122 -35.35 30.86 -12.92
N VAL A 123 -34.03 30.86 -13.13
CA VAL A 123 -33.14 32.05 -12.98
C VAL A 123 -32.61 32.57 -14.30
N ASN A 124 -32.97 31.93 -15.41
CA ASN A 124 -32.80 32.42 -16.76
C ASN A 124 -34.05 32.06 -17.55
N ALA A 125 -35.03 32.93 -17.57
CA ALA A 125 -36.29 32.79 -18.29
C ALA A 125 -36.17 33.13 -19.80
N GLY A 126 -35.00 33.57 -20.25
CA GLY A 126 -34.72 33.89 -21.64
C GLY A 126 -34.56 32.65 -22.53
N THR A 127 -34.39 32.85 -23.82
CA THR A 127 -34.14 31.82 -24.83
C THR A 127 -32.67 31.56 -25.07
N GLU A 128 -31.79 32.45 -24.57
CA GLU A 128 -30.33 32.37 -24.74
C GLU A 128 -29.66 32.08 -23.41
N SER A 129 -28.47 31.49 -23.46
CA SER A 129 -27.65 31.32 -22.29
C SER A 129 -27.11 32.68 -21.79
N THR A 130 -27.05 32.87 -20.49
CA THR A 130 -26.46 34.04 -19.83
C THR A 130 -25.19 33.65 -19.08
N THR A 131 -24.37 34.65 -18.73
CA THR A 131 -23.12 34.43 -17.98
C THR A 131 -23.25 35.08 -16.62
N LEU A 132 -22.93 34.33 -15.57
CA LEU A 132 -22.72 34.82 -14.23
C LEU A 132 -21.22 34.89 -13.99
N THR A 133 -20.68 36.08 -13.86
CA THR A 133 -19.26 36.30 -13.54
C THR A 133 -19.08 36.38 -12.03
N ILE A 134 -18.28 35.49 -11.47
CA ILE A 134 -17.91 35.47 -10.05
C ILE A 134 -16.45 35.89 -9.96
N SER A 135 -16.18 37.03 -9.34
CA SER A 135 -14.83 37.56 -9.21
C SER A 135 -14.33 37.46 -7.78
N GLN A 136 -13.08 37.04 -7.59
CA GLN A 136 -12.39 37.04 -6.30
C GLN A 136 -10.88 37.18 -6.50
N SER A 137 -10.22 38.05 -5.70
CA SER A 137 -8.76 38.19 -5.67
C SER A 137 -8.15 38.31 -7.08
N ASP A 138 -8.61 39.29 -7.85
CA ASP A 138 -8.17 39.61 -9.21
C ASP A 138 -8.39 38.49 -10.25
N SER A 139 -9.24 37.52 -9.95
CA SER A 139 -9.63 36.46 -10.85
C SER A 139 -11.13 36.50 -11.13
N ASP A 140 -11.50 36.44 -12.43
CA ASP A 140 -12.88 36.38 -12.89
C ASP A 140 -13.19 34.94 -13.38
N TYR A 141 -14.34 34.44 -12.99
CA TYR A 141 -14.83 33.13 -13.34
C TYR A 141 -16.22 33.22 -13.97
N ASP A 142 -16.30 32.94 -15.25
CA ASP A 142 -17.54 32.97 -16.00
C ASP A 142 -18.27 31.64 -15.94
N VAL A 143 -19.44 31.62 -15.34
CA VAL A 143 -20.32 30.45 -15.26
C VAL A 143 -21.48 30.65 -16.21
N VAL A 144 -21.57 29.76 -17.21
CA VAL A 144 -22.68 29.78 -18.21
C VAL A 144 -23.93 29.23 -17.56
N ILE A 145 -25.04 29.99 -17.68
CA ILE A 145 -26.37 29.63 -17.18
C ILE A 145 -27.30 29.43 -18.41
N PRO A 146 -27.60 28.17 -18.74
CA PRO A 146 -28.46 27.87 -19.88
C PRO A 146 -29.86 28.50 -19.78
N ALA A 147 -30.53 28.67 -20.93
CA ALA A 147 -31.94 29.03 -20.97
C ALA A 147 -32.78 28.02 -20.17
N GLY A 148 -33.70 28.52 -19.36
CA GLY A 148 -34.57 27.72 -18.52
C GLY A 148 -33.89 27.14 -17.27
N ALA A 149 -32.62 27.47 -17.00
CA ALA A 149 -31.91 26.94 -15.83
C ALA A 149 -32.56 27.35 -14.52
N THR A 150 -32.61 26.41 -13.57
CA THR A 150 -33.13 26.65 -12.23
C THR A 150 -32.01 27.09 -11.29
N LEU A 151 -32.38 27.59 -10.10
CA LEU A 151 -31.46 27.97 -9.05
C LEU A 151 -30.54 26.79 -8.62
N GLN A 152 -31.10 25.58 -8.56
CA GLN A 152 -30.31 24.37 -8.24
C GLN A 152 -29.31 24.03 -9.34
N GLN A 153 -29.73 24.10 -10.62
CA GLN A 153 -28.82 23.85 -11.74
C GLN A 153 -27.68 24.86 -11.79
N THR A 154 -27.98 26.14 -11.47
CA THR A 154 -26.95 27.18 -11.36
C THR A 154 -25.96 26.87 -10.23
N ARG A 155 -26.46 26.47 -9.05
CA ARG A 155 -25.60 26.00 -7.96
C ARG A 155 -24.67 24.88 -8.43
N ASP A 156 -25.20 23.88 -9.13
CA ASP A 156 -24.42 22.72 -9.60
C ASP A 156 -23.36 23.15 -10.63
N ALA A 157 -23.70 24.08 -11.53
CA ALA A 157 -22.76 24.64 -12.49
C ALA A 157 -21.59 25.35 -11.80
N ILE A 158 -21.91 26.22 -10.81
CA ILE A 158 -20.88 26.91 -10.01
C ILE A 158 -19.97 25.89 -9.29
N ASN A 159 -20.55 24.90 -8.61
CA ASN A 159 -19.75 23.93 -7.87
C ASN A 159 -18.89 23.07 -8.79
N THR A 160 -19.40 22.64 -9.94
CA THR A 160 -18.65 21.86 -10.91
C THR A 160 -17.42 22.62 -11.41
N GLN A 161 -17.53 23.91 -11.61
CA GLN A 161 -16.47 24.74 -12.17
C GLN A 161 -15.52 25.29 -11.12
N LEU A 162 -16.03 25.70 -9.95
CA LEU A 162 -15.29 26.56 -9.01
C LEU A 162 -14.95 25.90 -7.69
N GLN A 163 -15.46 24.70 -7.36
CA GLN A 163 -15.13 24.03 -6.09
C GLN A 163 -13.63 23.75 -5.96
N SER A 164 -12.96 23.40 -7.03
CA SER A 164 -11.50 23.22 -7.06
C SER A 164 -10.71 24.53 -6.90
N LYS A 165 -11.38 25.68 -7.07
CA LYS A 165 -10.82 27.04 -6.86
C LYS A 165 -11.14 27.58 -5.46
N GLY A 166 -11.81 26.78 -4.62
CA GLY A 166 -12.19 27.18 -3.27
C GLY A 166 -13.45 28.05 -3.19
N ILE A 167 -14.24 28.14 -4.27
CA ILE A 167 -15.55 28.81 -4.28
C ILE A 167 -16.64 27.74 -4.39
N SER A 168 -17.63 27.83 -3.52
CA SER A 168 -18.77 26.90 -3.51
C SER A 168 -20.09 27.64 -3.42
N ALA A 169 -21.12 27.06 -4.00
CA ALA A 169 -22.48 27.57 -3.95
C ALA A 169 -23.42 26.59 -3.23
N ASN A 170 -24.42 27.13 -2.54
CA ASN A 170 -25.51 26.35 -1.96
C ASN A 170 -26.84 27.09 -2.12
N VAL A 171 -27.94 26.35 -2.10
CA VAL A 171 -29.29 26.92 -2.09
C VAL A 171 -29.85 26.76 -0.69
N LEU A 172 -30.12 27.88 -0.03
CA LEU A 172 -30.78 27.94 1.27
C LEU A 172 -32.23 28.33 1.09
N SER A 173 -33.14 27.55 1.69
CA SER A 173 -34.61 27.77 1.60
C SER A 173 -35.18 28.06 2.98
N ASP A 174 -36.10 29.05 3.02
CA ASP A 174 -36.91 29.40 4.19
C ASP A 174 -38.40 29.49 3.79
N ALA A 175 -39.23 29.97 4.67
CA ALA A 175 -40.69 30.17 4.44
C ALA A 175 -40.99 31.19 3.31
N ASN A 176 -40.05 32.05 2.93
CA ASN A 176 -40.22 33.09 1.92
C ASN A 176 -39.69 32.69 0.54
N GLY A 177 -38.99 31.52 0.44
CA GLY A 177 -38.42 31.04 -0.81
C GLY A 177 -36.99 30.51 -0.65
N ALA A 178 -36.21 30.59 -1.72
CA ALA A 178 -34.81 30.13 -1.71
C ALA A 178 -33.85 31.28 -2.12
N ARG A 179 -32.60 31.13 -1.66
CA ARG A 179 -31.49 32.03 -2.02
C ARG A 179 -30.29 31.24 -2.44
N LEU A 180 -29.57 31.71 -3.42
CA LEU A 180 -28.24 31.20 -3.76
C LEU A 180 -27.21 31.89 -2.85
N VAL A 181 -26.44 31.03 -2.16
CA VAL A 181 -25.34 31.47 -1.30
C VAL A 181 -24.05 31.02 -1.92
N ILE A 182 -23.15 31.95 -2.23
CA ILE A 182 -21.80 31.66 -2.75
C ILE A 182 -20.81 32.00 -1.65
N SER A 183 -19.95 31.05 -1.34
CA SER A 183 -18.96 31.12 -0.24
C SER A 183 -17.56 30.82 -0.74
N SER A 184 -16.59 31.57 -0.25
CA SER A 184 -15.17 31.30 -0.47
C SER A 184 -14.56 30.50 0.68
N GLN A 185 -13.53 29.71 0.38
CA GLN A 185 -12.61 29.15 1.39
C GLN A 185 -11.40 30.06 1.62
N THR A 186 -11.15 31.00 0.72
CA THR A 186 -10.08 32.00 0.87
C THR A 186 -10.51 33.06 1.86
N THR A 187 -9.73 33.24 2.93
CA THR A 187 -9.95 34.19 3.98
C THR A 187 -9.09 35.43 3.80
N GLY A 188 -9.39 36.48 4.55
CA GLY A 188 -8.56 37.68 4.65
C GLY A 188 -9.08 38.88 3.86
N LYS A 189 -8.59 40.03 4.24
CA LYS A 189 -8.98 41.34 3.63
C LYS A 189 -8.68 41.36 2.14
N GLY A 190 -9.62 41.83 1.33
CA GLY A 190 -9.47 41.95 -0.12
C GLY A 190 -9.80 40.62 -0.89
N THR A 191 -10.36 39.65 -0.22
CA THR A 191 -10.83 38.39 -0.85
C THR A 191 -12.35 38.40 -1.04
N ASP A 192 -12.94 39.59 -1.19
CA ASP A 192 -14.37 39.74 -1.42
C ASP A 192 -14.81 39.03 -2.70
N ILE A 193 -15.93 38.30 -2.63
CA ILE A 193 -16.62 37.84 -3.82
C ILE A 193 -17.47 38.98 -4.35
N THR A 194 -17.30 39.30 -5.64
CA THR A 194 -18.19 40.17 -6.36
C THR A 194 -18.87 39.43 -7.50
N ILE A 195 -20.10 39.83 -7.78
CA ILE A 195 -20.95 39.13 -8.76
C ILE A 195 -21.24 40.13 -9.89
N GLY A 196 -21.04 39.67 -11.14
CA GLY A 196 -21.26 40.43 -12.36
C GLY A 196 -21.80 39.56 -13.49
N GLY A 197 -21.65 40.00 -14.71
CA GLY A 197 -22.11 39.34 -15.91
C GLY A 197 -23.48 39.86 -16.42
N ASN A 198 -24.06 39.11 -17.35
CA ASN A 198 -25.33 39.47 -17.97
C ASN A 198 -26.52 38.58 -17.53
N SER A 199 -26.32 37.76 -16.51
CA SER A 199 -27.39 36.95 -15.92
C SER A 199 -28.32 37.78 -15.06
N GLU A 200 -29.57 37.41 -14.92
CA GLU A 200 -30.51 37.97 -13.93
C GLU A 200 -30.01 37.77 -12.50
N LEU A 201 -29.09 36.86 -12.28
CA LEU A 201 -28.39 36.60 -11.03
C LEU A 201 -27.23 37.61 -10.80
N SER A 202 -26.87 38.46 -11.76
CA SER A 202 -25.73 39.38 -11.61
C SER A 202 -25.99 40.52 -10.62
N THR A 203 -27.22 40.68 -10.16
CA THR A 203 -27.63 41.77 -9.26
C THR A 203 -28.44 41.26 -8.07
N GLY A 204 -28.56 42.10 -7.03
CA GLY A 204 -29.37 41.81 -5.85
C GLY A 204 -28.71 40.87 -4.86
N TYR A 205 -27.39 40.84 -4.84
CA TYR A 205 -26.64 40.12 -3.82
C TYR A 205 -26.38 41.02 -2.59
N ASP A 206 -26.55 40.40 -1.42
CA ASP A 206 -26.04 40.93 -0.15
C ASP A 206 -24.63 40.33 0.07
N ALA A 207 -23.63 41.19 0.11
CA ALA A 207 -22.23 40.81 0.33
C ALA A 207 -21.93 40.52 1.80
N GLY A 208 -22.90 40.72 2.70
CA GLY A 208 -22.71 40.50 4.13
C GLY A 208 -21.57 41.34 4.72
N LYS A 209 -20.82 40.74 5.63
CA LYS A 209 -19.63 41.40 6.21
C LYS A 209 -18.43 41.16 5.30
N PRO A 210 -17.62 42.18 5.00
CA PRO A 210 -16.37 42.02 4.28
C PRO A 210 -15.45 41.02 4.98
N PRO A 211 -14.68 40.21 4.22
CA PRO A 211 -13.68 39.34 4.80
C PRO A 211 -12.57 40.16 5.50
N VAL A 212 -12.09 39.69 6.63
CA VAL A 212 -11.07 40.33 7.44
C VAL A 212 -9.90 39.42 7.70
N ASN A 213 -8.74 40.00 7.99
CA ASN A 213 -7.56 39.25 8.43
C ASN A 213 -7.75 38.78 9.88
N ALA A 214 -7.05 37.69 10.22
CA ALA A 214 -6.79 37.39 11.62
C ALA A 214 -5.91 38.46 12.22
N VAL A 215 -6.29 38.94 13.40
CA VAL A 215 -5.51 39.88 14.22
C VAL A 215 -5.19 39.21 15.54
N TYR A 216 -3.92 39.13 15.85
CA TYR A 216 -3.42 38.46 17.04
C TYR A 216 -2.12 39.11 17.52
N SER A 217 -1.70 38.82 18.73
CA SER A 217 -0.38 39.18 19.23
C SER A 217 0.36 37.96 19.78
N ILE A 218 1.68 37.99 19.66
CA ILE A 218 2.59 37.00 20.28
C ILE A 218 3.55 37.79 21.16
N ASP A 219 3.57 37.48 22.45
CA ASP A 219 4.35 38.22 23.48
C ASP A 219 4.14 39.71 23.41
N GLY A 220 2.91 40.18 23.10
CA GLY A 220 2.54 41.57 22.97
C GLY A 220 2.89 42.20 21.62
N ILE A 221 3.54 41.48 20.69
CA ILE A 221 3.83 41.98 19.34
C ILE A 221 2.60 41.75 18.47
N ALA A 222 1.98 42.83 17.99
CA ALA A 222 0.80 42.75 17.14
C ALA A 222 1.15 42.22 15.73
N MET A 223 0.32 41.31 15.23
CA MET A 223 0.48 40.65 13.94
C MET A 223 -0.85 40.48 13.23
N GLU A 224 -0.80 40.39 11.91
CA GLU A 224 -1.94 40.07 11.05
C GLU A 224 -1.62 38.90 10.12
N SER A 225 -2.66 38.15 9.78
CA SER A 225 -2.59 37.08 8.78
C SER A 225 -3.87 37.03 7.96
N SER A 226 -3.76 36.84 6.66
CA SER A 226 -4.92 36.58 5.79
C SER A 226 -5.58 35.25 6.05
N SER A 227 -4.94 34.35 6.81
CA SER A 227 -5.42 32.99 7.12
C SER A 227 -5.36 32.75 8.62
N ASN A 228 -6.28 31.90 9.11
CA ASN A 228 -6.23 31.33 10.47
C ASN A 228 -5.11 30.31 10.65
N LYS A 229 -4.50 29.81 9.55
CA LYS A 229 -3.32 28.99 9.59
C LYS A 229 -2.08 29.87 9.37
N VAL A 230 -1.37 30.12 10.45
CA VAL A 230 -0.21 31.04 10.50
C VAL A 230 1.08 30.22 10.56
N THR A 231 1.95 30.40 9.57
CA THR A 231 3.21 29.63 9.43
C THR A 231 4.48 30.43 9.62
N SER A 232 4.37 31.76 9.71
CA SER A 232 5.52 32.68 9.67
C SER A 232 5.72 33.49 10.96
N ALA A 233 4.82 33.37 11.94
CA ALA A 233 4.86 34.19 13.15
C ALA A 233 5.96 33.75 14.14
N ILE A 234 6.21 32.48 14.24
CA ILE A 234 7.29 31.89 15.05
C ILE A 234 8.04 30.93 14.14
N SER A 235 9.38 31.03 14.10
CA SER A 235 10.20 30.15 13.24
C SER A 235 9.97 28.68 13.56
N GLY A 236 9.61 27.90 12.54
CA GLY A 236 9.34 26.48 12.67
C GLY A 236 8.05 26.11 13.41
N VAL A 237 7.17 27.05 13.70
CA VAL A 237 5.89 26.84 14.38
C VAL A 237 4.74 27.24 13.48
N THR A 238 3.80 26.34 13.27
CA THR A 238 2.53 26.63 12.60
C THR A 238 1.42 26.69 13.64
N LEU A 239 0.69 27.81 13.66
CA LEU A 239 -0.48 28.01 14.51
C LEU A 239 -1.74 27.88 13.68
N GLU A 240 -2.76 27.21 14.19
CA GLU A 240 -4.12 27.20 13.67
C GLU A 240 -5.00 27.91 14.69
N LEU A 241 -5.44 29.13 14.35
CA LEU A 241 -6.28 29.98 15.21
C LEU A 241 -7.74 29.50 15.09
N ILE A 242 -8.39 29.21 16.22
CA ILE A 242 -9.74 28.61 16.26
C ILE A 242 -10.73 29.51 16.96
N ASP A 243 -10.34 30.20 18.04
CA ASP A 243 -11.20 31.08 18.81
C ASP A 243 -10.43 32.37 19.25
N THR A 244 -11.17 33.40 19.61
CA THR A 244 -10.63 34.71 20.02
C THR A 244 -10.51 34.72 21.55
N LYS A 245 -9.38 34.30 22.06
CA LYS A 245 -9.02 34.34 23.50
C LYS A 245 -7.51 34.20 23.66
N PRO A 246 -6.96 34.56 24.83
CA PRO A 246 -5.55 34.33 25.12
C PRO A 246 -5.28 32.85 25.34
N SER A 247 -4.13 32.39 24.85
CA SER A 247 -3.56 31.06 25.09
C SER A 247 -2.05 31.15 25.20
N THR A 248 -1.42 30.05 25.59
CA THR A 248 0.04 29.99 25.66
C THR A 248 0.51 28.84 24.79
N ILE A 249 1.44 29.12 23.89
CA ILE A 249 2.14 28.12 23.08
C ILE A 249 3.43 27.78 23.80
N ASN A 250 3.61 26.48 24.06
CA ASN A 250 4.79 25.99 24.78
C ASN A 250 5.52 24.99 23.89
N VAL A 251 6.73 25.32 23.47
CA VAL A 251 7.63 24.43 22.72
C VAL A 251 8.72 23.99 23.65
N VAL A 252 8.72 22.70 24.02
CA VAL A 252 9.64 22.15 25.01
C VAL A 252 10.33 20.91 24.46
N SER A 253 11.50 20.58 25.04
CA SER A 253 12.16 19.33 24.76
C SER A 253 11.32 18.16 25.25
N ASN A 254 11.10 17.19 24.36
CA ASN A 254 10.43 15.94 24.65
C ASN A 254 11.27 14.76 24.15
N THR A 255 12.20 14.35 24.98
CA THR A 255 13.11 13.25 24.70
C THR A 255 12.41 11.90 24.64
N ASP A 256 11.23 11.77 25.25
CA ASP A 256 10.44 10.54 25.25
C ASP A 256 9.81 10.29 23.87
N THR A 257 9.33 11.34 23.20
CA THR A 257 8.85 11.24 21.82
C THR A 257 9.98 10.82 20.87
N LEU A 258 11.16 11.44 21.02
CA LEU A 258 12.34 11.07 20.24
C LEU A 258 12.73 9.60 20.48
N LYS A 259 12.77 9.16 21.75
CA LYS A 259 13.06 7.77 22.11
C LYS A 259 12.03 6.80 21.51
N THR A 260 10.75 7.14 21.61
CA THR A 260 9.65 6.34 21.04
C THR A 260 9.78 6.21 19.51
N SER A 261 10.17 7.27 18.82
CA SER A 261 10.41 7.26 17.37
C SER A 261 11.59 6.35 17.00
N VAL A 262 12.69 6.43 17.75
CA VAL A 262 13.85 5.55 17.57
C VAL A 262 13.49 4.09 17.86
N GLN A 263 12.75 3.81 18.93
CA GLN A 263 12.27 2.47 19.26
C GLN A 263 11.34 1.91 18.17
N SER A 264 10.51 2.77 17.57
CA SER A 264 9.64 2.39 16.44
C SER A 264 10.46 2.02 15.21
N PHE A 265 11.54 2.77 14.92
CA PHE A 265 12.50 2.40 13.86
C PHE A 265 13.16 1.04 14.14
N VAL A 266 13.69 0.83 15.35
CA VAL A 266 14.31 -0.43 15.77
C VAL A 266 13.32 -1.60 15.62
N SER A 267 12.09 -1.41 16.07
CA SER A 267 11.04 -2.44 15.99
C SER A 267 10.68 -2.77 14.54
N ALA A 268 10.52 -1.77 13.68
CA ALA A 268 10.21 -1.98 12.26
C ALA A 268 11.35 -2.71 11.53
N TYR A 269 12.60 -2.32 11.79
CA TYR A 269 13.77 -3.01 11.27
C TYR A 269 13.82 -4.47 11.73
N ASN A 270 13.63 -4.71 13.04
CA ASN A 270 13.68 -6.05 13.61
C ASN A 270 12.58 -6.95 13.06
N ALA A 271 11.39 -6.42 12.83
CA ALA A 271 10.30 -7.16 12.19
C ALA A 271 10.67 -7.61 10.76
N LEU A 272 11.25 -6.70 9.96
CA LEU A 272 11.74 -7.03 8.62
C LEU A 272 12.84 -8.09 8.66
N MET A 273 13.85 -7.90 9.51
CA MET A 273 14.98 -8.85 9.61
C MET A 273 14.54 -10.21 10.12
N THR A 274 13.60 -10.27 11.06
CA THR A 274 13.01 -11.53 11.53
C THR A 274 12.28 -12.26 10.41
N SER A 275 11.50 -11.53 9.61
CA SER A 275 10.82 -12.09 8.44
C SER A 275 11.80 -12.66 7.41
N ILE A 276 12.84 -11.90 7.05
CA ILE A 276 13.88 -12.35 6.10
C ILE A 276 14.63 -13.56 6.67
N ASN A 277 15.05 -13.50 7.93
CA ASN A 277 15.76 -14.60 8.58
C ASN A 277 14.92 -15.88 8.61
N GLY A 278 13.60 -15.80 8.85
CA GLY A 278 12.69 -16.93 8.79
C GLY A 278 12.67 -17.63 7.43
N GLN A 279 12.86 -16.86 6.35
CA GLN A 279 12.85 -17.40 4.97
C GLN A 279 14.24 -17.83 4.46
N THR A 280 15.32 -17.43 5.11
CA THR A 280 16.70 -17.64 4.62
C THR A 280 17.57 -18.49 5.53
N LYS A 281 17.19 -18.65 6.82
CA LYS A 281 18.00 -19.35 7.83
C LYS A 281 17.99 -20.86 7.62
N VAL A 282 19.13 -21.49 7.84
CA VAL A 282 19.27 -22.94 8.02
C VAL A 282 19.26 -23.26 9.50
N SER A 283 18.35 -24.09 9.95
CA SER A 283 18.29 -24.62 11.32
C SER A 283 18.90 -26.01 11.31
N ALA A 284 20.22 -26.10 11.48
CA ALA A 284 20.94 -27.36 11.57
C ALA A 284 20.72 -27.98 12.96
N THR A 285 20.26 -29.21 13.00
CA THR A 285 20.06 -30.01 14.23
C THR A 285 21.16 -31.05 14.45
N GLY A 286 22.17 -31.05 13.56
CA GLY A 286 23.25 -32.06 13.57
C GLY A 286 22.93 -33.33 12.76
N ASP A 287 21.68 -33.48 12.35
CA ASP A 287 21.19 -34.55 11.47
C ASP A 287 20.60 -33.96 10.18
N ALA A 288 21.01 -34.47 9.02
CA ALA A 288 20.53 -34.04 7.72
C ALA A 288 19.00 -34.22 7.55
N ALA A 289 18.43 -35.26 8.18
CA ALA A 289 17.02 -35.57 8.11
C ALA A 289 16.12 -34.59 8.87
N THR A 290 16.69 -33.92 9.90
CA THR A 290 15.96 -32.96 10.75
C THR A 290 16.40 -31.50 10.51
N THR A 291 17.45 -31.27 9.70
CA THR A 291 17.86 -29.93 9.28
C THR A 291 16.80 -29.32 8.39
N THR A 292 16.27 -28.15 8.81
CA THR A 292 15.31 -27.37 8.01
C THR A 292 15.96 -26.14 7.43
N SER A 293 15.60 -25.78 6.20
CA SER A 293 16.07 -24.56 5.55
C SER A 293 14.89 -23.72 5.10
N GLY A 294 15.03 -22.41 5.24
CA GLY A 294 14.05 -21.48 4.68
C GLY A 294 13.97 -21.58 3.16
N ALA A 295 12.81 -21.27 2.60
CA ALA A 295 12.54 -21.41 1.17
C ALA A 295 13.45 -20.53 0.27
N LEU A 296 14.03 -19.47 0.80
CA LEU A 296 14.95 -18.55 0.14
C LEU A 296 16.41 -18.70 0.64
N THR A 297 16.74 -19.84 1.23
CA THR A 297 18.12 -20.12 1.67
C THR A 297 19.06 -20.05 0.46
N GLY A 298 20.14 -19.26 0.58
CA GLY A 298 21.11 -19.07 -0.49
C GLY A 298 20.66 -18.10 -1.61
N ASP A 299 19.48 -17.50 -1.50
CA ASP A 299 19.01 -16.52 -2.49
C ASP A 299 19.91 -15.27 -2.51
N ALA A 300 20.42 -14.90 -3.69
CA ALA A 300 21.34 -13.79 -3.87
C ALA A 300 20.65 -12.43 -3.64
N SER A 301 19.39 -12.30 -4.06
CA SER A 301 18.64 -11.05 -3.92
C SER A 301 18.36 -10.75 -2.44
N MET A 302 18.06 -11.78 -1.63
CA MET A 302 17.90 -11.61 -0.18
C MET A 302 19.19 -11.19 0.50
N ARG A 303 20.33 -11.80 0.13
CA ARG A 303 21.62 -11.40 0.66
C ARG A 303 21.95 -9.94 0.30
N GLN A 304 21.68 -9.54 -0.93
CA GLN A 304 21.95 -8.20 -1.43
C GLN A 304 21.07 -7.16 -0.73
N LEU A 305 19.77 -7.46 -0.54
CA LEU A 305 18.84 -6.63 0.24
C LEU A 305 19.34 -6.43 1.67
N VAL A 306 19.66 -7.51 2.37
CA VAL A 306 20.16 -7.45 3.75
C VAL A 306 21.47 -6.69 3.86
N SER A 307 22.41 -6.93 2.94
CA SER A 307 23.69 -6.21 2.91
C SER A 307 23.49 -4.71 2.64
N GLY A 308 22.62 -4.36 1.69
CA GLY A 308 22.28 -2.96 1.40
C GLY A 308 21.73 -2.25 2.64
N ILE A 309 20.74 -2.84 3.29
CA ILE A 309 20.13 -2.28 4.51
C ILE A 309 21.18 -2.16 5.63
N ARG A 310 22.02 -3.18 5.86
CA ARG A 310 23.06 -3.14 6.89
C ARG A 310 24.15 -2.11 6.63
N ASN A 311 24.54 -1.93 5.37
CA ASN A 311 25.49 -0.89 4.99
C ASN A 311 24.99 0.51 5.36
N GLU A 312 23.69 0.78 5.19
CA GLU A 312 23.10 2.07 5.58
C GLU A 312 23.10 2.30 7.09
N LEU A 313 22.99 1.23 7.90
CA LEU A 313 23.09 1.34 9.37
C LEU A 313 24.50 1.72 9.84
N LEU A 314 25.53 1.33 9.09
CA LEU A 314 26.93 1.57 9.43
C LEU A 314 27.43 2.96 8.97
N GLN A 315 26.69 3.64 8.10
CA GLN A 315 27.06 4.96 7.59
C GLN A 315 27.02 6.01 8.71
N ASN A 316 28.05 6.83 8.76
CA ASN A 316 28.06 8.00 9.63
C ASN A 316 27.20 9.12 9.03
N SER A 317 26.46 9.83 9.87
CA SER A 317 25.83 11.08 9.49
C SER A 317 26.87 12.19 9.46
N SER A 318 27.05 12.83 8.30
CA SER A 318 27.97 13.96 8.16
C SER A 318 27.42 15.26 8.79
N GLU A 319 26.12 15.29 9.07
CA GLU A 319 25.41 16.48 9.58
C GLU A 319 25.23 16.45 11.10
N SER A 320 25.59 15.35 11.76
CA SER A 320 25.40 15.16 13.20
C SER A 320 26.73 14.92 13.91
N SER A 321 26.90 15.57 15.07
CA SER A 321 28.02 15.33 15.97
C SER A 321 27.95 13.96 16.67
N VAL A 322 26.79 13.34 16.73
CA VAL A 322 26.59 11.98 17.25
C VAL A 322 27.15 10.93 16.29
N GLY A 323 27.27 11.26 15.00
CA GLY A 323 27.92 10.44 13.99
C GLY A 323 27.14 9.20 13.59
N ASN A 324 26.96 8.21 14.45
CA ASN A 324 26.36 6.92 14.10
C ASN A 324 25.45 6.35 15.18
N LEU A 325 24.72 5.28 14.82
CA LEU A 325 23.74 4.62 15.68
C LEU A 325 24.35 4.07 16.98
N SER A 326 25.60 3.60 16.95
CA SER A 326 26.23 2.98 18.12
C SER A 326 26.53 3.99 19.22
N GLN A 327 26.80 5.25 18.86
CA GLN A 327 27.03 6.33 19.81
C GLN A 327 25.76 6.72 20.58
N MET A 328 24.58 6.49 20.00
CA MET A 328 23.29 6.67 20.69
C MET A 328 22.75 5.40 21.34
N GLY A 329 23.58 4.34 21.42
CA GLY A 329 23.21 3.09 22.09
C GLY A 329 22.51 2.06 21.23
N ILE A 330 22.37 2.28 19.91
CA ILE A 330 21.78 1.29 19.00
C ILE A 330 22.90 0.39 18.49
N SER A 331 22.82 -0.89 18.79
CA SER A 331 23.79 -1.90 18.37
C SER A 331 23.11 -3.06 17.63
N THR A 332 23.87 -3.71 16.75
CA THR A 332 23.40 -4.90 16.03
C THR A 332 23.90 -6.15 16.71
N ASP A 333 22.99 -7.05 17.04
CA ASP A 333 23.34 -8.41 17.50
C ASP A 333 23.96 -9.20 16.35
N VAL A 334 25.18 -9.69 16.56
CA VAL A 334 25.97 -10.35 15.49
C VAL A 334 25.40 -11.69 15.04
N LYS A 335 24.60 -12.37 15.88
CA LYS A 335 24.01 -13.68 15.57
C LYS A 335 22.69 -13.55 14.82
N THR A 336 21.86 -12.61 15.24
CA THR A 336 20.50 -12.44 14.71
C THR A 336 20.42 -11.33 13.68
N GLY A 337 21.34 -10.38 13.71
CA GLY A 337 21.30 -9.16 12.91
C GLY A 337 20.24 -8.16 13.36
N LEU A 338 19.62 -8.37 14.52
CA LEU A 338 18.61 -7.49 15.08
C LEU A 338 19.25 -6.30 15.80
N LEU A 339 18.55 -5.19 15.85
CA LEU A 339 18.96 -3.99 16.57
C LEU A 339 18.47 -4.05 18.02
N THR A 340 19.32 -3.56 18.94
CA THR A 340 18.98 -3.33 20.35
C THR A 340 19.29 -1.90 20.72
N LEU A 341 18.53 -1.32 21.64
CA LEU A 341 18.76 0.01 22.21
C LEU A 341 19.20 -0.13 23.65
N ASP A 342 20.38 0.39 23.95
CA ASP A 342 20.94 0.50 25.31
C ASP A 342 20.48 1.83 25.94
N ASP A 343 19.67 1.74 26.97
CA ASP A 343 19.09 2.91 27.63
C ASP A 343 20.14 3.80 28.32
N SER A 344 21.25 3.23 28.83
CA SER A 344 22.29 4.01 29.46
C SER A 344 23.05 4.88 28.47
N LYS A 345 23.43 4.30 27.32
CA LYS A 345 24.05 5.04 26.21
C LYS A 345 23.12 6.04 25.60
N TRP A 346 21.83 5.67 25.43
CA TRP A 346 20.80 6.58 24.97
C TRP A 346 20.71 7.83 25.85
N ASN A 347 20.56 7.64 27.16
CA ASN A 347 20.46 8.76 28.11
C ASN A 347 21.73 9.64 28.09
N ALA A 348 22.91 9.04 27.95
CA ALA A 348 24.15 9.77 27.81
C ALA A 348 24.19 10.61 26.52
N ALA A 349 23.75 10.05 25.39
CA ALA A 349 23.69 10.76 24.11
C ALA A 349 22.71 11.94 24.15
N VAL A 350 21.52 11.74 24.72
CA VAL A 350 20.51 12.80 24.91
C VAL A 350 20.98 13.93 25.82
N ALA A 351 21.76 13.61 26.85
CA ALA A 351 22.27 14.59 27.81
C ALA A 351 23.43 15.46 27.26
N THR A 352 23.94 15.19 26.06
CA THR A 352 24.96 16.02 25.43
C THR A 352 24.37 17.37 24.99
N LYS A 353 25.25 18.36 24.76
CA LYS A 353 24.81 19.67 24.24
C LYS A 353 24.11 19.49 22.89
N ASN A 354 22.86 19.88 22.81
CA ASN A 354 21.96 19.69 21.67
C ASN A 354 21.71 18.20 21.31
N GLY A 355 21.92 17.26 22.24
CA GLY A 355 21.79 15.83 22.00
C GLY A 355 20.54 15.41 21.25
N PRO A 356 19.32 15.83 21.64
CA PRO A 356 18.11 15.49 20.91
C PRO A 356 18.12 15.95 19.44
N ALA A 357 18.57 17.17 19.16
CA ALA A 357 18.65 17.70 17.79
C ALA A 357 19.72 16.96 16.96
N GLU A 358 20.84 16.63 17.55
CA GLU A 358 21.91 15.87 16.89
C GLU A 358 21.47 14.43 16.59
N ILE A 359 20.75 13.78 17.50
CA ILE A 359 20.15 12.46 17.26
C ILE A 359 19.11 12.56 16.10
N ALA A 360 18.28 13.60 16.11
CA ALA A 360 17.30 13.82 15.05
C ALA A 360 17.95 13.86 13.67
N LYS A 361 19.07 14.58 13.51
CA LYS A 361 19.81 14.69 12.24
C LYS A 361 20.30 13.34 11.70
N VAL A 362 20.58 12.37 12.56
CA VAL A 362 20.97 11.02 12.11
C VAL A 362 19.83 10.33 11.36
N PHE A 363 18.58 10.57 11.76
CA PHE A 363 17.41 9.91 11.16
C PHE A 363 16.76 10.71 10.05
N THR A 364 16.81 12.05 10.11
CA THR A 364 16.02 12.96 9.26
C THR A 364 16.85 13.62 8.17
N GLY A 365 16.19 14.42 7.30
CA GLY A 365 16.83 15.08 6.18
C GLY A 365 17.06 14.17 4.98
N THR A 366 17.61 14.74 3.91
CA THR A 366 17.86 14.03 2.64
C THR A 366 18.98 12.99 2.74
N THR A 367 19.89 13.16 3.68
CA THR A 367 21.02 12.27 3.99
C THR A 367 20.75 11.42 5.23
N GLY A 368 19.61 11.61 5.91
CA GLY A 368 19.22 10.90 7.11
C GLY A 368 18.97 9.41 6.85
N LEU A 369 19.09 8.62 7.92
CA LEU A 369 18.96 7.16 7.87
C LEU A 369 17.65 6.71 7.21
N VAL A 370 16.52 7.38 7.52
CA VAL A 370 15.21 7.05 6.94
C VAL A 370 15.22 7.22 5.41
N ALA A 371 15.77 8.32 4.91
CA ALA A 371 15.88 8.58 3.47
C ALA A 371 16.78 7.55 2.78
N ARG A 372 17.95 7.23 3.38
CA ARG A 372 18.89 6.23 2.85
C ARG A 372 18.26 4.83 2.83
N MET A 373 17.56 4.43 3.90
CA MET A 373 16.84 3.15 3.94
C MET A 373 15.76 3.04 2.86
N ASN A 374 14.99 4.11 2.64
CA ASN A 374 14.01 4.16 1.55
C ASN A 374 14.67 3.96 0.20
N LYS A 375 15.80 4.65 -0.06
CA LYS A 375 16.57 4.52 -1.30
C LYS A 375 17.18 3.12 -1.48
N ALA A 376 17.78 2.57 -0.44
CA ALA A 376 18.41 1.23 -0.48
C ALA A 376 17.39 0.11 -0.74
N THR A 377 16.13 0.32 -0.39
CA THR A 377 15.05 -0.67 -0.56
C THR A 377 14.17 -0.42 -1.77
N GLU A 378 14.34 0.71 -2.48
CA GLU A 378 13.46 1.14 -3.57
C GLU A 378 13.41 0.14 -4.73
N ALA A 379 14.57 -0.41 -5.13
CA ALA A 379 14.66 -1.37 -6.22
C ALA A 379 13.92 -2.70 -5.96
N TYR A 380 13.53 -2.98 -4.72
CA TYR A 380 12.88 -4.24 -4.34
C TYR A 380 11.37 -4.17 -4.26
N VAL A 381 10.79 -2.96 -4.21
CA VAL A 381 9.35 -2.72 -3.97
C VAL A 381 8.62 -2.25 -5.23
N GLY A 382 7.29 -2.13 -5.10
CA GLY A 382 6.42 -1.71 -6.21
C GLY A 382 6.10 -2.84 -7.18
N THR A 383 5.36 -2.51 -8.23
CA THR A 383 4.91 -3.46 -9.26
C THR A 383 6.02 -3.92 -10.20
N THR A 384 7.06 -3.10 -10.36
CA THR A 384 8.24 -3.35 -11.21
C THR A 384 9.49 -3.70 -10.39
N GLY A 385 9.37 -3.78 -9.06
CA GLY A 385 10.50 -4.09 -8.18
C GLY A 385 10.97 -5.54 -8.30
N LEU A 386 12.21 -5.80 -7.87
CA LEU A 386 12.85 -7.12 -7.97
C LEU A 386 12.03 -8.25 -7.33
N LEU A 387 11.33 -7.97 -6.22
CA LEU A 387 10.48 -8.98 -5.56
C LEU A 387 9.21 -9.27 -6.38
N ALA A 388 8.64 -8.29 -7.05
CA ALA A 388 7.50 -8.49 -7.95
C ALA A 388 7.91 -9.28 -9.20
N ALA A 389 9.03 -8.93 -9.83
CA ALA A 389 9.58 -9.67 -10.96
C ALA A 389 9.84 -11.13 -10.58
N ARG A 390 10.44 -11.37 -9.40
CA ARG A 390 10.69 -12.73 -8.91
C ARG A 390 9.40 -13.53 -8.69
N ALA A 391 8.34 -12.88 -8.17
CA ALA A 391 7.05 -13.53 -8.02
C ALA A 391 6.44 -13.90 -9.39
N THR A 392 6.59 -13.05 -10.39
CA THR A 392 6.17 -13.34 -11.78
C THR A 392 6.91 -14.56 -12.33
N ASP A 393 8.25 -14.58 -12.26
CA ASP A 393 9.07 -15.71 -12.73
C ASP A 393 8.66 -17.04 -12.07
N LEU A 394 8.35 -17.02 -10.77
CA LEU A 394 7.90 -18.21 -10.05
C LEU A 394 6.49 -18.66 -10.47
N ASN A 395 5.59 -17.73 -10.77
CA ASN A 395 4.26 -18.04 -11.31
C ASN A 395 4.34 -18.62 -12.72
N ASP A 396 5.19 -18.06 -13.58
CA ASP A 396 5.42 -18.59 -14.92
C ASP A 396 5.96 -20.01 -14.86
N LYS A 397 6.91 -20.26 -13.95
CA LYS A 397 7.44 -21.62 -13.70
C LYS A 397 6.35 -22.58 -13.20
N LEU A 398 5.42 -22.14 -12.34
CA LEU A 398 4.28 -22.98 -11.92
C LEU A 398 3.35 -23.30 -13.08
N THR A 399 3.13 -22.35 -13.97
CA THR A 399 2.34 -22.54 -15.20
C THR A 399 3.00 -23.58 -16.11
N ASP A 400 4.31 -23.46 -16.33
CA ASP A 400 5.08 -24.43 -17.10
C ASP A 400 5.04 -25.84 -16.50
N LEU A 401 5.18 -25.95 -15.18
CA LEU A 401 5.09 -27.25 -14.49
C LEU A 401 3.68 -27.85 -14.61
N THR A 402 2.63 -27.03 -14.60
CA THR A 402 1.26 -27.48 -14.84
C THR A 402 1.08 -28.02 -16.26
N THR A 403 1.66 -27.31 -17.24
CA THR A 403 1.69 -27.76 -18.64
C THR A 403 2.43 -29.10 -18.78
N GLN A 404 3.58 -29.24 -18.08
CA GLN A 404 4.34 -30.50 -18.09
C GLN A 404 3.54 -31.67 -17.51
N VAL A 405 2.69 -31.49 -16.49
CA VAL A 405 1.77 -32.53 -15.99
C VAL A 405 0.76 -32.91 -17.07
N SER A 406 0.13 -31.92 -17.72
CA SER A 406 -0.83 -32.16 -18.80
C SER A 406 -0.22 -32.94 -19.98
N ASP A 407 1.02 -32.60 -20.34
CA ASP A 407 1.77 -33.26 -21.39
C ASP A 407 2.16 -34.72 -21.01
N LEU A 408 2.51 -34.91 -19.74
CA LEU A 408 2.78 -36.25 -19.20
C LEU A 408 1.51 -37.09 -19.25
N ASP A 409 0.38 -36.58 -18.80
CA ASP A 409 -0.90 -37.29 -18.80
C ASP A 409 -1.34 -37.68 -20.22
N ARG A 410 -1.15 -36.78 -21.20
CA ARG A 410 -1.42 -37.04 -22.62
C ARG A 410 -0.53 -38.15 -23.17
N ARG A 411 0.76 -38.18 -22.82
CA ARG A 411 1.69 -39.28 -23.20
C ARG A 411 1.30 -40.60 -22.55
N MET A 412 0.89 -40.58 -21.29
CA MET A 412 0.45 -41.78 -20.58
C MET A 412 -0.83 -42.35 -21.17
N GLU A 413 -1.79 -41.55 -21.61
CA GLU A 413 -3.00 -42.01 -22.29
C GLU A 413 -2.69 -42.61 -23.66
N ALA A 414 -1.76 -42.04 -24.42
CA ALA A 414 -1.28 -42.59 -25.68
C ALA A 414 -0.57 -43.97 -25.46
N LEU A 415 0.28 -44.05 -24.42
CA LEU A 415 0.94 -45.27 -24.02
C LEU A 415 -0.08 -46.37 -23.61
N LYS A 416 -1.06 -46.01 -22.80
CA LYS A 416 -2.15 -46.85 -22.37
C LYS A 416 -2.92 -47.41 -23.58
N THR A 417 -3.27 -46.57 -24.54
CA THR A 417 -3.95 -46.96 -25.78
C THR A 417 -3.11 -47.98 -26.56
N THR A 418 -1.80 -47.66 -26.71
CA THR A 418 -0.87 -48.56 -27.42
C THR A 418 -0.70 -49.94 -26.73
N LEU A 419 -0.51 -49.92 -25.41
CA LEU A 419 -0.37 -51.14 -24.61
C LEU A 419 -1.68 -51.97 -24.62
N THR A 420 -2.83 -51.29 -24.46
CA THR A 420 -4.14 -51.97 -24.53
C THR A 420 -4.31 -52.69 -25.86
N ALA A 421 -4.02 -52.04 -26.99
CA ALA A 421 -4.10 -52.65 -28.30
C ALA A 421 -3.17 -53.87 -28.44
N LYS A 422 -1.91 -53.79 -27.95
CA LYS A 422 -0.95 -54.86 -27.95
C LYS A 422 -1.40 -56.09 -27.09
N TYR A 423 -1.83 -55.81 -25.87
CA TYR A 423 -2.28 -56.88 -24.96
C TYR A 423 -3.60 -57.51 -25.39
N THR A 424 -4.53 -56.75 -25.99
CA THR A 424 -5.75 -57.28 -26.59
C THR A 424 -5.44 -58.21 -27.79
N ALA A 425 -4.49 -57.77 -28.65
CA ALA A 425 -4.06 -58.61 -29.76
C ALA A 425 -3.39 -59.94 -29.28
N MET A 426 -2.56 -59.86 -28.22
CA MET A 426 -1.93 -61.03 -27.59
C MET A 426 -2.99 -61.96 -26.97
N ASP A 427 -3.98 -61.40 -26.25
CA ASP A 427 -5.08 -62.21 -25.68
C ASP A 427 -5.86 -62.91 -26.76
N GLY A 428 -6.14 -62.31 -27.90
CA GLY A 428 -6.76 -62.91 -29.06
C GLY A 428 -5.92 -64.02 -29.72
N MET A 429 -4.57 -63.85 -29.75
CA MET A 429 -3.68 -64.92 -30.21
C MET A 429 -3.69 -66.15 -29.28
N ILE A 430 -3.62 -65.91 -27.97
CA ILE A 430 -3.67 -66.97 -26.96
C ILE A 430 -5.01 -67.69 -27.03
N ALA A 431 -6.13 -67.00 -27.20
CA ALA A 431 -7.44 -67.56 -27.41
C ALA A 431 -7.46 -68.50 -28.63
N LYS A 432 -6.84 -68.15 -29.78
CA LYS A 432 -6.71 -68.96 -30.97
C LYS A 432 -5.82 -70.19 -30.74
N ILE A 433 -4.71 -70.04 -30.04
CA ILE A 433 -3.83 -71.11 -29.68
C ILE A 433 -4.55 -72.14 -28.78
N ASN A 434 -5.29 -71.66 -27.76
CA ASN A 434 -6.07 -72.50 -26.87
C ASN A 434 -7.20 -73.23 -27.62
N ALA A 435 -7.92 -72.56 -28.51
CA ALA A 435 -8.93 -73.19 -29.36
C ALA A 435 -8.33 -74.27 -30.30
N SER A 436 -7.17 -73.95 -30.92
CA SER A 436 -6.45 -74.91 -31.75
C SER A 436 -5.97 -76.14 -30.94
N SER A 437 -5.42 -75.91 -29.76
CA SER A 437 -5.00 -76.99 -28.83
C SER A 437 -6.17 -77.84 -28.42
N SER A 438 -7.32 -77.23 -28.05
CA SER A 438 -8.54 -78.00 -27.74
C SER A 438 -9.06 -78.86 -28.93
N SER A 439 -8.99 -78.28 -30.13
CA SER A 439 -9.37 -78.99 -31.37
C SER A 439 -8.44 -80.15 -31.64
N ILE A 440 -7.13 -79.95 -31.47
CA ILE A 440 -6.12 -81.06 -31.61
C ILE A 440 -6.37 -82.14 -30.56
N MET A 441 -6.62 -81.74 -29.29
CA MET A 441 -6.93 -82.70 -28.22
C MET A 441 -8.22 -83.51 -28.51
N THR A 442 -9.26 -82.80 -29.00
CA THR A 442 -10.51 -83.46 -29.42
C THR A 442 -10.27 -84.46 -30.55
N THR A 443 -9.46 -84.11 -31.55
CA THR A 443 -9.10 -84.98 -32.67
C THR A 443 -8.27 -86.21 -32.20
N LEU A 444 -7.28 -85.95 -31.32
CA LEU A 444 -6.48 -87.01 -30.71
C LEU A 444 -7.32 -87.98 -29.88
N ASN A 445 -8.26 -87.48 -29.09
CA ASN A 445 -9.19 -88.25 -28.30
C ASN A 445 -10.12 -89.05 -29.20
N SER A 446 -10.58 -88.53 -30.31
CA SER A 446 -11.42 -89.25 -31.30
C SER A 446 -10.65 -90.34 -32.04
N LEU A 447 -9.35 -90.14 -32.30
CA LEU A 447 -8.48 -91.19 -32.88
C LEU A 447 -8.13 -92.29 -31.88
N ASN A 448 -7.99 -91.91 -30.59
CA ASN A 448 -7.70 -92.88 -29.54
C ASN A 448 -8.92 -93.79 -29.23
N ASN A 449 -10.15 -93.24 -29.26
CA ASN A 449 -11.38 -94.00 -29.10
C ASN A 449 -11.71 -94.84 -30.30
N ARG A 450 -11.14 -94.60 -31.49
CA ARG A 450 -11.27 -95.50 -32.66
C ARG A 450 -10.34 -96.70 -32.62
N LYS A 451 -9.41 -96.79 -31.70
CA LYS A 451 -8.48 -97.89 -31.50
C LYS A 451 -8.94 -98.92 -30.43
N SER A 452 -10.07 -98.68 -29.78
CA SER A 452 -10.61 -99.52 -28.71
C SER A 452 -11.91 -100.25 -29.13
N ASP A 453 -12.27 -100.32 -30.42
CA ASP A 453 -13.26 -101.18 -31.04
C ASP A 453 -12.52 -102.17 -32.03
#